data_0cf72a9b648e5f085f29df73a7a1f231
#
_entry.id   0cf72a9b648e5f085f29df73a7a1f231
#
_cell.length_a   1.000
_cell.length_b   1.000
_cell.length_c   1.000
_cell.angle_alpha   90.00
_cell.angle_beta   90.00
_cell.angle_gamma   90.00
#
_symmetry.space_group_name_H-M   'P 1'
#
loop_
_entity.id
_entity.type
_entity.pdbx_description
1 polymer ?
#
loop_
_entity_poly.entity_id
_entity_poly.type
_entity_poly.pdbx_seq_one_letter_code
_entity_poly.pdbx_strand_id
1 'polypeptide(L)'
;MDKAEYSDPVCCFDASQYMGHPDTEPCASAVNVPEIVKELDRLQNSGQLEQAQRLLEHEVCAARQSGDWRSELSLQSELMGLHRRTGDKDAARSAVDRGLELIRRHRLGATVSGATIMLNAATTMKFLGLSAEALPIFRHVSRVYSETLDPGDYRFAGLYNNMALAFEDTGDYDSAQRHFFMALDIIKSCNNPGNDTAVTWCNLAELYERMGRDEDIEPALDNAYACLTDPELPHDGYNAFTLSKCIPTFDRFGYFIYVKALRDRMEAIK
;
A
#
# COMPACT_ATOMS: atom_id res chain seq x y z
N MET A 1 1.96 -13.29 12.16
CA MET A 1 3.16 -12.58 11.69
C MET A 1 2.70 -11.72 10.53
N ASP A 2 2.84 -10.40 10.65
CA ASP A 2 2.46 -9.50 9.57
C ASP A 2 3.50 -9.63 8.46
N LYS A 3 3.05 -10.05 7.27
CA LYS A 3 3.90 -10.05 6.07
C LYS A 3 4.38 -8.63 5.80
N ALA A 4 5.57 -8.48 5.21
CA ALA A 4 6.01 -7.21 4.66
C ALA A 4 5.03 -6.79 3.57
N GLU A 5 4.06 -5.97 3.92
CA GLU A 5 3.15 -5.38 2.96
C GLU A 5 3.82 -4.17 2.33
N TYR A 6 3.65 -4.04 1.02
CA TYR A 6 3.90 -2.78 0.36
C TYR A 6 3.13 -1.71 1.12
N SER A 7 3.86 -0.80 1.74
CA SER A 7 3.26 0.20 2.61
C SER A 7 2.26 1.03 1.83
N ASP A 8 1.26 1.48 2.54
CA ASP A 8 0.30 2.41 1.98
C ASP A 8 1.06 3.53 1.29
N PRO A 9 0.87 3.62 0.01
CA PRO A 9 1.58 4.61 -0.69
C PRO A 9 0.93 5.95 -0.41
N VAL A 10 1.64 6.80 0.31
CA VAL A 10 1.51 8.26 0.11
C VAL A 10 1.56 8.58 -1.40
N CYS A 11 2.24 7.74 -2.20
CA CYS A 11 2.36 7.90 -3.65
C CYS A 11 1.12 7.48 -4.47
N CYS A 12 0.17 6.72 -3.93
CA CYS A 12 -1.06 6.38 -4.65
C CYS A 12 -2.14 7.45 -4.51
N PHE A 13 -1.97 8.41 -3.61
CA PHE A 13 -2.91 9.47 -3.36
C PHE A 13 -2.35 10.81 -3.86
N ASP A 14 -2.50 11.06 -5.14
CA ASP A 14 -2.32 12.42 -5.67
C ASP A 14 -3.64 13.18 -5.52
N ALA A 15 -3.72 14.05 -4.51
CA ALA A 15 -4.87 14.90 -4.28
C ALA A 15 -5.21 15.75 -5.53
N SER A 16 -4.25 16.04 -6.40
CA SER A 16 -4.46 16.77 -7.64
C SER A 16 -5.34 16.00 -8.64
N GLN A 17 -5.34 14.66 -8.57
CA GLN A 17 -6.18 13.82 -9.43
C GLN A 17 -7.67 13.90 -9.09
N TYR A 18 -8.01 14.41 -7.90
CA TYR A 18 -9.40 14.62 -7.46
C TYR A 18 -9.89 16.06 -7.73
N MET A 19 -9.00 16.97 -8.07
CA MET A 19 -9.28 18.39 -8.21
C MET A 19 -9.68 18.83 -9.62
N GLY A 20 -9.83 17.92 -10.59
CA GLY A 20 -9.99 18.40 -11.95
C GLY A 20 -10.71 17.49 -12.93
N HIS A 21 -12.00 17.25 -12.75
CA HIS A 21 -12.86 17.02 -13.92
C HIS A 21 -13.54 18.34 -14.28
N PRO A 22 -13.34 18.86 -15.52
CA PRO A 22 -13.85 20.17 -15.93
C PRO A 22 -15.37 20.29 -16.02
N ASP A 23 -16.09 19.19 -15.86
CA ASP A 23 -17.56 19.13 -16.05
C ASP A 23 -18.38 19.07 -14.75
N THR A 24 -17.78 19.26 -13.59
CA THR A 24 -18.53 19.31 -12.33
C THR A 24 -18.34 20.66 -11.66
N GLU A 25 -19.46 21.37 -11.41
CA GLU A 25 -19.48 22.58 -10.58
C GLU A 25 -18.66 22.31 -9.29
N PRO A 26 -17.82 23.26 -8.84
CA PRO A 26 -17.12 23.13 -7.59
C PRO A 26 -18.17 23.06 -6.48
N CYS A 27 -18.44 21.86 -5.97
CA CYS A 27 -19.07 21.72 -4.67
C CYS A 27 -18.13 22.42 -3.69
N ALA A 28 -18.60 23.44 -2.97
CA ALA A 28 -17.81 24.04 -1.90
C ALA A 28 -17.58 22.92 -0.88
N SER A 29 -16.41 22.27 -0.97
CA SER A 29 -16.07 21.18 -0.08
C SER A 29 -16.01 21.72 1.33
N ALA A 30 -16.85 21.23 2.22
CA ALA A 30 -16.80 21.54 3.64
C ALA A 30 -15.55 20.92 4.30
N VAL A 31 -14.84 20.04 3.59
CA VAL A 31 -13.75 19.20 4.09
C VAL A 31 -12.51 19.43 3.24
N ASN A 32 -11.42 19.89 3.88
CA ASN A 32 -10.13 20.10 3.22
C ASN A 32 -9.29 18.81 3.27
N VAL A 33 -9.54 17.87 2.36
CA VAL A 33 -8.85 16.57 2.32
C VAL A 33 -7.32 16.70 2.32
N PRO A 34 -6.66 17.57 1.52
CA PRO A 34 -5.21 17.71 1.55
C PRO A 34 -4.64 18.09 2.93
N GLU A 35 -5.31 18.96 3.67
CA GLU A 35 -4.90 19.37 5.01
C GLU A 35 -5.06 18.22 6.01
N ILE A 36 -6.16 17.47 5.89
CA ILE A 36 -6.44 16.30 6.73
C ILE A 36 -5.38 15.22 6.49
N VAL A 37 -5.04 14.91 5.24
CA VAL A 37 -4.00 13.92 4.91
C VAL A 37 -2.66 14.36 5.49
N LYS A 38 -2.27 15.62 5.37
CA LYS A 38 -1.04 16.15 5.97
C LYS A 38 -1.00 15.99 7.50
N GLU A 39 -2.12 16.26 8.19
CA GLU A 39 -2.21 16.07 9.63
C GLU A 39 -2.23 14.58 9.99
N LEU A 40 -2.89 13.76 9.18
CA LEU A 40 -2.88 12.30 9.31
C LEU A 40 -1.45 11.75 9.25
N ASP A 41 -0.66 12.16 8.25
CA ASP A 41 0.74 11.76 8.12
C ASP A 41 1.55 12.15 9.36
N ARG A 42 1.36 13.39 9.86
CA ARG A 42 2.02 13.86 11.08
C ARG A 42 1.69 12.98 12.29
N LEU A 43 0.40 12.65 12.49
CA LEU A 43 -0.06 11.81 13.58
C LEU A 43 0.46 10.37 13.47
N GLN A 44 0.44 9.81 12.26
CA GLN A 44 0.93 8.46 12.00
C GLN A 44 2.44 8.35 12.22
N ASN A 45 3.22 9.33 11.74
CA ASN A 45 4.67 9.37 11.92
C ASN A 45 5.08 9.56 13.40
N SER A 46 4.23 10.20 14.20
CA SER A 46 4.44 10.32 15.65
C SER A 46 3.83 9.17 16.47
N GLY A 47 3.31 8.12 15.82
CA GLY A 47 2.70 6.96 16.47
C GLY A 47 1.34 7.21 17.13
N GLN A 48 0.70 8.37 16.88
CA GLN A 48 -0.55 8.77 17.49
C GLN A 48 -1.78 8.20 16.73
N LEU A 49 -1.82 6.88 16.54
CA LEU A 49 -2.82 6.20 15.69
C LEU A 49 -4.26 6.40 16.16
N GLU A 50 -4.52 6.47 17.47
CA GLU A 50 -5.87 6.75 17.97
C GLU A 50 -6.36 8.16 17.64
N GLN A 51 -5.45 9.15 17.60
CA GLN A 51 -5.81 10.51 17.21
C GLN A 51 -6.04 10.59 15.70
N ALA A 52 -5.23 9.89 14.92
CA ALA A 52 -5.40 9.75 13.48
C ALA A 52 -6.78 9.14 13.14
N GLN A 53 -7.18 8.10 13.86
CA GLN A 53 -8.49 7.46 13.67
C GLN A 53 -9.63 8.42 13.99
N ARG A 54 -9.58 9.09 15.14
CA ARG A 54 -10.62 10.07 15.54
C ARG A 54 -10.74 11.21 14.54
N LEU A 55 -9.62 11.71 14.02
CA LEU A 55 -9.62 12.74 12.99
C LEU A 55 -10.36 12.24 11.74
N LEU A 56 -9.98 11.09 11.19
CA LEU A 56 -10.61 10.55 9.97
C LEU A 56 -12.09 10.24 10.16
N GLU A 57 -12.49 9.64 11.27
CA GLU A 57 -13.89 9.34 11.57
C GLU A 57 -14.75 10.63 11.65
N HIS A 58 -14.20 11.67 12.29
CA HIS A 58 -14.86 12.98 12.36
C HIS A 58 -15.07 13.58 10.96
N GLU A 59 -14.00 13.61 10.15
CA GLU A 59 -14.02 14.24 8.82
C GLU A 59 -14.86 13.44 7.82
N VAL A 60 -14.86 12.12 7.90
CA VAL A 60 -15.79 11.26 7.13
C VAL A 60 -17.24 11.57 7.48
N CYS A 61 -17.53 11.77 8.77
CA CYS A 61 -18.87 12.13 9.21
C CYS A 61 -19.28 13.51 8.66
N ALA A 62 -18.40 14.50 8.70
CA ALA A 62 -18.61 15.84 8.16
C ALA A 62 -18.86 15.82 6.63
N ALA A 63 -18.03 15.08 5.88
CA ALA A 63 -18.19 14.90 4.45
C ALA A 63 -19.54 14.24 4.10
N ARG A 64 -19.93 13.22 4.86
CA ARG A 64 -21.22 12.53 4.68
C ARG A 64 -22.41 13.43 4.96
N GLN A 65 -22.36 14.23 6.04
CA GLN A 65 -23.43 15.16 6.41
C GLN A 65 -23.60 16.29 5.40
N SER A 66 -22.50 16.77 4.82
CA SER A 66 -22.54 17.81 3.76
C SER A 66 -22.91 17.27 2.37
N GLY A 67 -22.97 15.93 2.20
CA GLY A 67 -23.17 15.30 0.89
C GLY A 67 -21.94 15.32 -0.01
N ASP A 68 -20.76 15.66 0.53
CA ASP A 68 -19.49 15.67 -0.18
C ASP A 68 -18.93 14.24 -0.31
N TRP A 69 -19.52 13.49 -1.23
CA TRP A 69 -19.15 12.10 -1.48
C TRP A 69 -17.71 11.93 -1.98
N ARG A 70 -17.10 12.96 -2.61
CA ARG A 70 -15.71 12.91 -3.09
C ARG A 70 -14.75 12.88 -1.91
N SER A 71 -14.91 13.83 -1.00
CA SER A 71 -14.12 13.85 0.24
C SER A 71 -14.40 12.61 1.09
N GLU A 72 -15.65 12.17 1.21
CA GLU A 72 -15.98 10.92 1.91
C GLU A 72 -15.22 9.73 1.30
N LEU A 73 -15.22 9.58 -0.02
CA LEU A 73 -14.55 8.48 -0.71
C LEU A 73 -13.03 8.49 -0.48
N SER A 74 -12.41 9.67 -0.57
CA SER A 74 -10.97 9.82 -0.30
C SER A 74 -10.61 9.43 1.13
N LEU A 75 -11.37 9.95 2.10
CA LEU A 75 -11.14 9.64 3.52
C LEU A 75 -11.45 8.18 3.88
N GLN A 76 -12.37 7.52 3.17
CA GLN A 76 -12.57 6.07 3.31
C GLN A 76 -11.33 5.28 2.86
N SER A 77 -10.63 5.74 1.82
CA SER A 77 -9.37 5.13 1.39
C SER A 77 -8.28 5.24 2.47
N GLU A 78 -8.19 6.40 3.13
CA GLU A 78 -7.27 6.58 4.27
C GLU A 78 -7.64 5.69 5.48
N LEU A 79 -8.94 5.56 5.78
CA LEU A 79 -9.42 4.66 6.82
C LEU A 79 -9.06 3.20 6.55
N MET A 80 -9.14 2.74 5.29
CA MET A 80 -8.70 1.39 4.92
C MET A 80 -7.24 1.16 5.31
N GLY A 81 -6.36 2.12 5.00
CA GLY A 81 -4.95 2.06 5.37
C GLY A 81 -4.74 2.07 6.89
N LEU A 82 -5.37 3.01 7.57
CA LEU A 82 -5.24 3.13 9.02
C LEU A 82 -5.71 1.87 9.75
N HIS A 83 -6.86 1.30 9.35
CA HIS A 83 -7.38 0.09 10.00
C HIS A 83 -6.53 -1.15 9.73
N ARG A 84 -5.83 -1.24 8.58
CA ARG A 84 -4.79 -2.27 8.39
C ARG A 84 -3.64 -2.10 9.38
N ARG A 85 -3.21 -0.86 9.65
CA ARG A 85 -2.12 -0.57 10.61
C ARG A 85 -2.52 -0.85 12.05
N THR A 86 -3.77 -0.54 12.43
CA THR A 86 -4.28 -0.78 13.81
C THR A 86 -4.75 -2.21 14.03
N GLY A 87 -4.93 -2.99 12.97
CA GLY A 87 -5.44 -4.36 13.04
C GLY A 87 -6.96 -4.47 13.24
N ASP A 88 -7.70 -3.36 13.13
CA ASP A 88 -9.16 -3.34 13.31
C ASP A 88 -9.87 -3.87 12.06
N LYS A 89 -10.16 -5.16 12.06
CA LYS A 89 -10.75 -5.86 10.91
C LYS A 89 -12.20 -5.44 10.63
N ASP A 90 -13.00 -5.15 11.63
CA ASP A 90 -14.41 -4.79 11.45
C ASP A 90 -14.53 -3.39 10.86
N ALA A 91 -13.76 -2.44 11.38
CA ALA A 91 -13.70 -1.10 10.84
C ALA A 91 -13.08 -1.08 9.42
N ALA A 92 -12.03 -1.89 9.18
CA ALA A 92 -11.45 -2.06 7.84
C ALA A 92 -12.49 -2.56 6.82
N ARG A 93 -13.28 -3.58 7.19
CA ARG A 93 -14.38 -4.09 6.35
C ARG A 93 -15.41 -3.01 6.04
N SER A 94 -15.84 -2.28 7.07
CA SER A 94 -16.84 -1.19 6.90
C SER A 94 -16.33 -0.11 5.95
N ALA A 95 -15.04 0.26 6.03
CA ALA A 95 -14.44 1.23 5.13
C ALA A 95 -14.38 0.72 3.68
N VAL A 96 -14.03 -0.57 3.48
CA VAL A 96 -14.04 -1.22 2.16
C VAL A 96 -15.45 -1.21 1.55
N ASP A 97 -16.44 -1.68 2.29
CA ASP A 97 -17.82 -1.79 1.80
C ASP A 97 -18.35 -0.42 1.39
N ARG A 98 -18.08 0.61 2.20
CA ARG A 98 -18.51 1.98 1.91
C ARG A 98 -17.76 2.59 0.72
N GLY A 99 -16.46 2.41 0.64
CA GLY A 99 -15.67 2.88 -0.50
C GLY A 99 -16.12 2.27 -1.82
N LEU A 100 -16.33 0.95 -1.87
CA LEU A 100 -16.81 0.25 -3.07
C LEU A 100 -18.26 0.64 -3.42
N GLU A 101 -19.12 0.90 -2.44
CA GLU A 101 -20.47 1.42 -2.67
C GLU A 101 -20.42 2.79 -3.37
N LEU A 102 -19.61 3.72 -2.86
CA LEU A 102 -19.44 5.06 -3.46
C LEU A 102 -18.90 4.98 -4.89
N ILE A 103 -17.86 4.15 -5.13
CA ILE A 103 -17.32 3.93 -6.48
C ILE A 103 -18.41 3.44 -7.44
N ARG A 104 -19.21 2.45 -7.03
CA ARG A 104 -20.30 1.91 -7.84
C ARG A 104 -21.38 2.97 -8.08
N ARG A 105 -21.81 3.68 -7.04
CA ARG A 105 -22.88 4.70 -7.10
C ARG A 105 -22.52 5.84 -8.05
N HIS A 106 -21.27 6.28 -8.03
CA HIS A 106 -20.78 7.40 -8.82
C HIS A 106 -20.07 6.97 -10.12
N ARG A 107 -20.12 5.67 -10.47
CA ARG A 107 -19.57 5.09 -11.72
C ARG A 107 -18.09 5.36 -11.93
N LEU A 108 -17.30 5.37 -10.86
CA LEU A 108 -15.87 5.69 -10.90
C LEU A 108 -14.96 4.50 -11.28
N GLY A 109 -15.51 3.30 -11.41
CA GLY A 109 -14.72 2.07 -11.61
C GLY A 109 -13.82 2.06 -12.85
N ALA A 110 -14.07 2.90 -13.85
CA ALA A 110 -13.24 3.03 -15.05
C ALA A 110 -12.28 4.23 -15.00
N THR A 111 -12.23 4.97 -13.89
CA THR A 111 -11.31 6.10 -13.72
C THR A 111 -10.07 5.66 -12.97
N VAL A 112 -8.92 6.33 -13.21
CA VAL A 112 -7.67 6.05 -12.49
C VAL A 112 -7.86 6.24 -10.98
N SER A 113 -8.50 7.32 -10.55
CA SER A 113 -8.76 7.58 -9.13
C SER A 113 -9.64 6.51 -8.49
N GLY A 114 -10.73 6.11 -9.16
CA GLY A 114 -11.57 5.01 -8.67
C GLY A 114 -10.81 3.68 -8.59
N ALA A 115 -9.99 3.38 -9.61
CA ALA A 115 -9.16 2.19 -9.63
C ALA A 115 -8.10 2.20 -8.50
N THR A 116 -7.51 3.35 -8.18
CA THR A 116 -6.56 3.48 -7.06
C THR A 116 -7.24 3.18 -5.71
N ILE A 117 -8.46 3.68 -5.50
CA ILE A 117 -9.21 3.35 -4.28
C ILE A 117 -9.64 1.87 -4.27
N MET A 118 -9.98 1.31 -5.43
CA MET A 118 -10.23 -0.14 -5.56
C MET A 118 -9.00 -0.98 -5.25
N LEU A 119 -7.79 -0.50 -5.60
CA LEU A 119 -6.53 -1.13 -5.21
C LEU A 119 -6.39 -1.19 -3.67
N ASN A 120 -6.64 -0.07 -2.99
CA ASN A 120 -6.61 -0.02 -1.51
C ASN A 120 -7.70 -0.92 -0.89
N ALA A 121 -8.90 -0.95 -1.46
CA ALA A 121 -9.96 -1.85 -1.02
C ALA A 121 -9.55 -3.32 -1.18
N ALA A 122 -9.00 -3.73 -2.33
CA ALA A 122 -8.54 -5.08 -2.56
C ALA A 122 -7.38 -5.48 -1.64
N THR A 123 -6.43 -4.56 -1.39
CA THR A 123 -5.35 -4.75 -0.41
C THR A 123 -5.91 -4.96 1.01
N THR A 124 -6.95 -4.19 1.36
CA THR A 124 -7.61 -4.35 2.66
C THR A 124 -8.40 -5.66 2.74
N MET A 125 -9.06 -6.07 1.66
CA MET A 125 -9.72 -7.38 1.59
C MET A 125 -8.71 -8.53 1.78
N LYS A 126 -7.51 -8.41 1.19
CA LYS A 126 -6.43 -9.37 1.43
C LYS A 126 -6.05 -9.43 2.93
N PHE A 127 -5.87 -8.27 3.58
CA PHE A 127 -5.64 -8.21 5.04
C PHE A 127 -6.77 -8.88 5.85
N LEU A 128 -8.01 -8.81 5.38
CA LEU A 128 -9.17 -9.48 5.98
C LEU A 128 -9.22 -11.01 5.71
N GLY A 129 -8.27 -11.56 4.95
CA GLY A 129 -8.25 -12.97 4.55
C GLY A 129 -9.16 -13.30 3.36
N LEU A 130 -9.57 -12.29 2.58
CA LEU A 130 -10.46 -12.40 1.43
C LEU A 130 -9.67 -12.28 0.11
N SER A 131 -8.49 -12.90 0.04
CA SER A 131 -7.59 -12.78 -1.12
C SER A 131 -8.22 -13.31 -2.42
N ALA A 132 -9.02 -14.36 -2.35
CA ALA A 132 -9.72 -14.89 -3.51
C ALA A 132 -10.73 -13.89 -4.09
N GLU A 133 -11.46 -13.17 -3.25
CA GLU A 133 -12.42 -12.14 -3.63
C GLU A 133 -11.74 -10.83 -4.05
N ALA A 134 -10.53 -10.55 -3.55
CA ALA A 134 -9.73 -9.39 -3.93
C ALA A 134 -9.13 -9.51 -5.34
N LEU A 135 -8.75 -10.72 -5.78
CA LEU A 135 -8.10 -10.95 -7.08
C LEU A 135 -8.90 -10.41 -8.29
N PRO A 136 -10.23 -10.58 -8.40
CA PRO A 136 -11.01 -9.95 -9.47
C PRO A 136 -10.92 -8.43 -9.47
N ILE A 137 -10.85 -7.79 -8.29
CA ILE A 137 -10.72 -6.33 -8.17
C ILE A 137 -9.33 -5.91 -8.64
N PHE A 138 -8.27 -6.57 -8.20
CA PHE A 138 -6.90 -6.31 -8.70
C PHE A 138 -6.80 -6.42 -10.22
N ARG A 139 -7.40 -7.46 -10.83
CA ARG A 139 -7.43 -7.62 -12.29
C ARG A 139 -8.18 -6.47 -12.98
N HIS A 140 -9.27 -5.98 -12.37
CA HIS A 140 -9.99 -4.82 -12.89
C HIS A 140 -9.11 -3.56 -12.82
N VAL A 141 -8.44 -3.30 -11.71
CA VAL A 141 -7.50 -2.19 -11.54
C VAL A 141 -6.38 -2.28 -12.58
N SER A 142 -5.78 -3.46 -12.77
CA SER A 142 -4.73 -3.69 -13.77
C SER A 142 -5.18 -3.29 -15.17
N ARG A 143 -6.41 -3.66 -15.56
CA ARG A 143 -6.97 -3.29 -16.86
C ARG A 143 -7.14 -1.76 -16.97
N VAL A 144 -7.76 -1.11 -15.99
CA VAL A 144 -7.94 0.35 -16.02
C VAL A 144 -6.61 1.08 -16.12
N TYR A 145 -5.61 0.66 -15.33
CA TYR A 145 -4.26 1.25 -15.40
C TYR A 145 -3.62 1.02 -16.77
N SER A 146 -3.72 -0.18 -17.35
CA SER A 146 -3.15 -0.48 -18.66
C SER A 146 -3.80 0.29 -19.81
N GLU A 147 -5.05 0.70 -19.65
CA GLU A 147 -5.78 1.50 -20.66
C GLU A 147 -5.50 3.00 -20.54
N THR A 148 -4.99 3.48 -19.37
CA THR A 148 -4.98 4.91 -19.04
C THR A 148 -3.63 5.47 -18.62
N LEU A 149 -2.71 4.63 -18.14
CA LEU A 149 -1.40 5.04 -17.61
C LEU A 149 -0.28 4.59 -18.53
N ASP A 150 0.87 5.27 -18.42
CA ASP A 150 2.10 4.81 -19.05
C ASP A 150 2.53 3.45 -18.47
N PRO A 151 3.08 2.54 -19.28
CA PRO A 151 3.49 1.20 -18.82
C PRO A 151 4.52 1.21 -17.68
N GLY A 152 5.30 2.29 -17.55
CA GLY A 152 6.27 2.48 -16.47
C GLY A 152 5.73 3.25 -15.26
N ASP A 153 4.42 3.51 -15.20
CA ASP A 153 3.84 4.24 -14.07
C ASP A 153 4.03 3.48 -12.75
N TYR A 154 4.54 4.18 -11.74
CA TYR A 154 4.87 3.59 -10.45
C TYR A 154 3.69 2.86 -9.76
N ARG A 155 2.46 3.28 -10.03
CA ARG A 155 1.25 2.63 -9.47
C ARG A 155 1.16 1.15 -9.82
N PHE A 156 1.75 0.71 -10.94
CA PHE A 156 1.84 -0.71 -11.27
C PHE A 156 2.70 -1.50 -10.28
N ALA A 157 3.74 -0.90 -9.70
CA ALA A 157 4.58 -1.59 -8.72
C ALA A 157 3.76 -2.03 -7.50
N GLY A 158 3.01 -1.10 -6.90
CA GLY A 158 2.12 -1.41 -5.78
C GLY A 158 1.02 -2.41 -6.14
N LEU A 159 0.41 -2.25 -7.33
CA LEU A 159 -0.59 -3.18 -7.83
C LEU A 159 -0.02 -4.61 -7.94
N TYR A 160 1.10 -4.78 -8.64
CA TYR A 160 1.67 -6.10 -8.88
C TYR A 160 2.18 -6.75 -7.59
N ASN A 161 2.80 -5.99 -6.68
CA ASN A 161 3.22 -6.52 -5.40
C ASN A 161 2.02 -7.02 -4.56
N ASN A 162 0.93 -6.25 -4.49
CA ASN A 162 -0.27 -6.68 -3.75
C ASN A 162 -1.02 -7.83 -4.43
N MET A 163 -1.04 -7.88 -5.78
CA MET A 163 -1.54 -9.04 -6.53
C MET A 163 -0.72 -10.29 -6.25
N ALA A 164 0.61 -10.18 -6.21
CA ALA A 164 1.50 -11.29 -5.90
C ALA A 164 1.17 -11.89 -4.53
N LEU A 165 1.05 -11.05 -3.51
CA LEU A 165 0.67 -11.49 -2.16
C LEU A 165 -0.73 -12.16 -2.13
N ALA A 166 -1.70 -11.68 -2.95
CA ALA A 166 -3.02 -12.30 -3.02
C ALA A 166 -2.98 -13.66 -3.74
N PHE A 167 -2.16 -13.81 -4.78
CA PHE A 167 -1.91 -15.10 -5.42
C PHE A 167 -1.22 -16.09 -4.49
N GLU A 168 -0.24 -15.63 -3.73
CA GLU A 168 0.44 -16.42 -2.71
C GLU A 168 -0.54 -16.95 -1.65
N ASP A 169 -1.45 -16.09 -1.15
CA ASP A 169 -2.48 -16.48 -0.18
C ASP A 169 -3.44 -17.53 -0.73
N THR A 170 -3.67 -17.55 -2.05
CA THR A 170 -4.53 -18.54 -2.72
C THR A 170 -3.77 -19.78 -3.22
N GLY A 171 -2.46 -19.86 -2.99
CA GLY A 171 -1.61 -20.98 -3.36
C GLY A 171 -1.14 -20.99 -4.82
N ASP A 172 -1.42 -19.95 -5.59
CA ASP A 172 -0.91 -19.79 -6.96
C ASP A 172 0.48 -19.12 -6.94
N TYR A 173 1.47 -19.89 -6.49
CA TYR A 173 2.84 -19.41 -6.28
C TYR A 173 3.53 -18.97 -7.59
N ASP A 174 3.23 -19.61 -8.70
CA ASP A 174 3.78 -19.24 -10.01
C ASP A 174 3.28 -17.86 -10.44
N SER A 175 2.00 -17.57 -10.24
CA SER A 175 1.45 -16.24 -10.51
C SER A 175 2.00 -15.20 -9.51
N ALA A 176 2.16 -15.56 -8.24
CA ALA A 176 2.76 -14.70 -7.25
C ALA A 176 4.18 -14.29 -7.65
N GLN A 177 5.04 -15.25 -7.98
CA GLN A 177 6.40 -14.98 -8.40
C GLN A 177 6.46 -14.06 -9.63
N ARG A 178 5.66 -14.33 -10.67
CA ARG A 178 5.60 -13.48 -11.87
C ARG A 178 5.25 -12.05 -11.53
N HIS A 179 4.27 -11.82 -10.67
CA HIS A 179 3.82 -10.47 -10.30
C HIS A 179 4.86 -9.74 -9.43
N PHE A 180 5.59 -10.42 -8.54
CA PHE A 180 6.71 -9.79 -7.84
C PHE A 180 7.81 -9.34 -8.81
N PHE A 181 8.16 -10.13 -9.83
CA PHE A 181 9.12 -9.70 -10.84
C PHE A 181 8.59 -8.54 -11.69
N MET A 182 7.31 -8.52 -12.04
CA MET A 182 6.70 -7.36 -12.71
C MET A 182 6.78 -6.10 -11.84
N ALA A 183 6.56 -6.21 -10.53
CA ALA A 183 6.74 -5.09 -9.61
C ALA A 183 8.19 -4.59 -9.60
N LEU A 184 9.17 -5.50 -9.48
CA LEU A 184 10.60 -5.16 -9.53
C LEU A 184 11.00 -4.47 -10.83
N ASP A 185 10.46 -4.89 -11.97
CA ASP A 185 10.77 -4.28 -13.26
C ASP A 185 10.25 -2.84 -13.36
N ILE A 186 9.07 -2.54 -12.81
CA ILE A 186 8.56 -1.16 -12.71
C ILE A 186 9.44 -0.33 -11.74
N ILE A 187 9.73 -0.86 -10.55
CA ILE A 187 10.48 -0.15 -9.51
C ILE A 187 11.88 0.28 -10.01
N LYS A 188 12.56 -0.54 -10.81
CA LYS A 188 13.88 -0.23 -11.38
C LYS A 188 13.94 1.10 -12.14
N SER A 189 12.82 1.52 -12.74
CA SER A 189 12.74 2.78 -13.50
C SER A 189 12.37 3.98 -12.64
N CYS A 190 12.13 3.81 -11.34
CA CYS A 190 11.70 4.86 -10.43
C CYS A 190 12.88 5.56 -9.76
N ASN A 191 12.65 6.80 -9.29
CA ASN A 191 13.60 7.50 -8.43
C ASN A 191 13.58 6.89 -7.02
N ASN A 192 14.76 6.62 -6.45
CA ASN A 192 14.95 6.04 -5.10
C ASN A 192 14.21 4.71 -4.89
N PRO A 193 14.47 3.68 -5.71
CA PRO A 193 13.70 2.42 -5.70
C PRO A 193 13.98 1.53 -4.47
N GLY A 194 14.99 1.86 -3.66
CA GLY A 194 15.58 0.94 -2.67
C GLY A 194 14.58 0.37 -1.65
N ASN A 195 13.70 1.19 -1.10
CA ASN A 195 12.72 0.74 -0.11
C ASN A 195 11.76 -0.30 -0.68
N ASP A 196 11.14 -0.01 -1.82
CA ASP A 196 10.14 -0.88 -2.44
C ASP A 196 10.75 -2.14 -3.02
N THR A 197 11.97 -2.01 -3.56
CA THR A 197 12.77 -3.15 -4.02
C THR A 197 13.04 -4.12 -2.85
N ALA A 198 13.45 -3.59 -1.69
CA ALA A 198 13.74 -4.41 -0.51
C ALA A 198 12.49 -5.15 -0.01
N VAL A 199 11.33 -4.48 0.09
CA VAL A 199 10.07 -5.11 0.47
C VAL A 199 9.72 -6.25 -0.49
N THR A 200 9.85 -6.01 -1.80
CA THR A 200 9.51 -7.02 -2.81
C THR A 200 10.45 -8.23 -2.73
N TRP A 201 11.75 -8.03 -2.48
CA TRP A 201 12.68 -9.13 -2.27
C TRP A 201 12.43 -9.91 -0.98
N CYS A 202 12.06 -9.24 0.12
CA CYS A 202 11.63 -9.92 1.34
C CYS A 202 10.39 -10.80 1.10
N ASN A 203 9.39 -10.28 0.37
CA ASN A 203 8.20 -11.05 0.01
C ASN A 203 8.56 -12.25 -0.89
N LEU A 204 9.52 -12.08 -1.84
CA LEU A 204 10.01 -13.20 -2.66
C LEU A 204 10.72 -14.27 -1.83
N ALA A 205 11.52 -13.89 -0.82
CA ALA A 205 12.15 -14.86 0.08
C ALA A 205 11.11 -15.71 0.82
N GLU A 206 10.03 -15.08 1.30
CA GLU A 206 8.91 -15.79 1.95
C GLU A 206 8.14 -16.69 0.97
N LEU A 207 7.95 -16.24 -0.28
CA LEU A 207 7.34 -17.04 -1.33
C LEU A 207 8.23 -18.26 -1.66
N TYR A 208 9.54 -18.11 -1.77
CA TYR A 208 10.46 -19.21 -2.06
C TYR A 208 10.42 -20.30 -0.99
N GLU A 209 10.35 -19.93 0.29
CA GLU A 209 10.11 -20.91 1.37
C GLU A 209 8.82 -21.70 1.14
N ARG A 210 7.72 -21.03 0.77
CA ARG A 210 6.45 -21.72 0.49
C ARG A 210 6.50 -22.62 -0.73
N MET A 211 7.36 -22.30 -1.68
CA MET A 211 7.61 -23.13 -2.86
C MET A 211 8.59 -24.29 -2.59
N GLY A 212 9.22 -24.34 -1.41
CA GLY A 212 10.29 -25.30 -1.09
C GLY A 212 11.58 -25.06 -1.88
N ARG A 213 11.84 -23.80 -2.25
CA ARG A 213 13.00 -23.35 -3.01
C ARG A 213 14.01 -22.66 -2.10
N ASP A 214 14.55 -23.39 -1.14
CA ASP A 214 15.38 -22.85 -0.08
C ASP A 214 16.68 -22.20 -0.61
N GLU A 215 17.18 -22.67 -1.76
CA GLU A 215 18.37 -22.10 -2.42
C GLU A 215 18.17 -20.68 -2.96
N ASP A 216 16.94 -20.24 -3.16
CA ASP A 216 16.63 -18.90 -3.67
C ASP A 216 16.38 -17.88 -2.54
N ILE A 217 16.25 -18.32 -1.28
CA ILE A 217 15.96 -17.47 -0.13
C ILE A 217 17.13 -16.53 0.15
N GLU A 218 18.35 -17.08 0.29
CA GLU A 218 19.57 -16.30 0.57
C GLU A 218 19.81 -15.20 -0.48
N PRO A 219 19.82 -15.50 -1.80
CA PRO A 219 19.95 -14.47 -2.83
C PRO A 219 18.89 -13.37 -2.76
N ALA A 220 17.64 -13.71 -2.41
CA ALA A 220 16.58 -12.72 -2.27
C ALA A 220 16.83 -11.80 -1.08
N LEU A 221 17.22 -12.35 0.08
CA LEU A 221 17.54 -11.57 1.27
C LEU A 221 18.79 -10.71 1.08
N ASP A 222 19.80 -11.19 0.38
CA ASP A 222 21.00 -10.41 0.04
C ASP A 222 20.63 -9.19 -0.83
N ASN A 223 19.77 -9.37 -1.83
CA ASN A 223 19.26 -8.26 -2.63
C ASN A 223 18.47 -7.26 -1.78
N ALA A 224 17.59 -7.73 -0.88
CA ALA A 224 16.87 -6.86 0.04
C ALA A 224 17.81 -6.08 0.96
N TYR A 225 18.81 -6.75 1.53
CA TYR A 225 19.79 -6.14 2.41
C TYR A 225 20.63 -5.08 1.69
N ALA A 226 21.10 -5.37 0.49
CA ALA A 226 21.85 -4.42 -0.33
C ALA A 226 21.05 -3.14 -0.58
N CYS A 227 19.75 -3.25 -0.90
CA CYS A 227 18.88 -2.09 -1.07
C CYS A 227 18.71 -1.29 0.23
N LEU A 228 18.48 -1.96 1.37
CA LEU A 228 18.28 -1.32 2.67
C LEU A 228 19.51 -0.65 3.25
N THR A 229 20.72 -1.07 2.80
CA THR A 229 22.00 -0.53 3.26
C THR A 229 22.67 0.38 2.25
N ASP A 230 22.00 0.67 1.12
CA ASP A 230 22.50 1.60 0.12
C ASP A 230 22.74 2.98 0.79
N PRO A 231 23.96 3.57 0.65
CA PRO A 231 24.28 4.87 1.19
C PRO A 231 23.43 6.02 0.62
N GLU A 232 22.93 5.86 -0.62
CA GLU A 232 22.07 6.86 -1.29
C GLU A 232 20.60 6.77 -0.84
N LEU A 233 20.22 5.72 -0.10
CA LEU A 233 18.85 5.57 0.38
C LEU A 233 18.52 6.64 1.44
N PRO A 234 17.46 7.45 1.27
CA PRO A 234 17.08 8.48 2.22
C PRO A 234 16.90 7.93 3.65
N HIS A 235 17.43 8.64 4.63
CA HIS A 235 17.25 8.34 6.05
C HIS A 235 16.02 9.11 6.57
N ASP A 236 14.83 8.70 6.17
CA ASP A 236 13.56 9.35 6.49
C ASP A 236 12.55 8.38 7.15
N GLY A 237 11.38 8.90 7.46
CA GLY A 237 10.31 8.10 8.08
C GLY A 237 9.86 6.92 7.22
N TYR A 238 9.93 7.05 5.88
CA TYR A 238 9.58 5.96 4.98
C TYR A 238 10.60 4.82 5.04
N ASN A 239 11.90 5.16 5.09
CA ASN A 239 12.94 4.16 5.28
C ASN A 239 12.82 3.47 6.65
N ALA A 240 12.56 4.23 7.73
CA ALA A 240 12.33 3.63 9.05
C ALA A 240 11.13 2.67 9.05
N PHE A 241 10.04 3.05 8.38
CA PHE A 241 8.87 2.19 8.22
C PHE A 241 9.23 0.91 7.43
N THR A 242 9.92 1.03 6.29
CA THR A 242 10.36 -0.11 5.48
C THR A 242 11.25 -1.07 6.28
N LEU A 243 12.23 -0.53 7.02
CA LEU A 243 13.07 -1.32 7.91
C LEU A 243 12.24 -2.10 8.93
N SER A 244 11.23 -1.46 9.53
CA SER A 244 10.33 -2.12 10.48
C SER A 244 9.56 -3.31 9.87
N LYS A 245 9.31 -3.28 8.55
CA LYS A 245 8.63 -4.35 7.81
C LYS A 245 9.56 -5.46 7.36
N CYS A 246 10.78 -5.12 6.95
CA CYS A 246 11.74 -6.10 6.43
C CYS A 246 12.50 -6.85 7.53
N ILE A 247 12.85 -6.20 8.64
CA ILE A 247 13.62 -6.81 9.75
C ILE A 247 13.01 -8.14 10.23
N PRO A 248 11.68 -8.29 10.42
CA PRO A 248 11.09 -9.56 10.83
C PRO A 248 11.36 -10.72 9.86
N THR A 249 11.43 -10.47 8.55
CA THR A 249 11.76 -11.49 7.55
C THR A 249 13.20 -11.98 7.72
N PHE A 250 14.17 -11.08 7.88
CA PHE A 250 15.57 -11.46 8.15
C PHE A 250 15.71 -12.23 9.48
N ASP A 251 15.01 -11.81 10.54
CA ASP A 251 15.04 -12.46 11.84
C ASP A 251 14.49 -13.89 11.76
N ARG A 252 13.39 -14.07 11.03
CA ARG A 252 12.75 -15.37 10.78
C ARG A 252 13.67 -16.36 10.08
N PHE A 253 14.44 -15.90 9.10
CA PHE A 253 15.41 -16.74 8.37
C PHE A 253 16.77 -16.84 9.05
N GLY A 254 16.96 -16.24 10.24
CA GLY A 254 18.18 -16.40 11.03
C GLY A 254 19.36 -15.50 10.62
N TYR A 255 19.11 -14.44 9.85
CA TYR A 255 20.14 -13.48 9.41
C TYR A 255 20.42 -12.42 10.48
N PHE A 256 20.79 -12.84 11.68
CA PHE A 256 20.91 -11.98 12.88
C PHE A 256 21.94 -10.85 12.74
N ILE A 257 22.99 -11.04 11.93
CA ILE A 257 23.98 -9.98 11.65
C ILE A 257 23.30 -8.85 10.86
N TYR A 258 22.49 -9.18 9.85
CA TYR A 258 21.72 -8.21 9.06
C TYR A 258 20.67 -7.52 9.94
N VAL A 259 19.95 -8.27 10.74
CA VAL A 259 18.96 -7.74 11.69
C VAL A 259 19.57 -6.67 12.59
N LYS A 260 20.76 -6.92 13.15
CA LYS A 260 21.46 -5.95 13.99
C LYS A 260 21.78 -4.68 13.21
N ALA A 261 22.40 -4.79 12.03
CA ALA A 261 22.77 -3.65 11.21
C ALA A 261 21.56 -2.81 10.79
N LEU A 262 20.44 -3.47 10.42
CA LEU A 262 19.20 -2.79 10.04
C LEU A 262 18.51 -2.11 11.23
N ARG A 263 18.58 -2.69 12.43
CA ARG A 263 18.08 -2.04 13.65
C ARG A 263 18.93 -0.81 14.02
N ASP A 264 20.25 -0.93 13.97
CA ASP A 264 21.16 0.20 14.22
C ASP A 264 20.87 1.35 13.23
N ARG A 265 20.64 1.04 11.94
CA ARG A 265 20.23 2.03 10.91
C ARG A 265 18.87 2.66 11.23
N MET A 266 17.89 1.87 11.62
CA MET A 266 16.54 2.38 11.97
C MET A 266 16.58 3.30 13.20
N GLU A 267 17.44 3.01 14.18
CA GLU A 267 17.64 3.86 15.34
C GLU A 267 18.32 5.20 15.00
N ALA A 268 19.18 5.21 14.00
CA ALA A 268 19.85 6.44 13.53
C ALA A 268 18.90 7.41 12.78
N ILE A 269 17.71 6.95 12.36
CA ILE A 269 16.70 7.78 11.70
C ILE A 269 15.82 8.55 12.70
N LYS A 270 15.77 8.11 13.95
CA LYS A 270 15.03 8.77 15.01
C LYS A 270 15.72 10.06 15.46
#